data_a029849a0261ae777e6e1b63804146fe
#
_entry.id   a029849a0261ae777e6e1b63804146fe
#
_cell.length_a   1.000
_cell.length_b   1.000
_cell.length_c   1.000
_cell.angle_alpha   90.00
_cell.angle_beta   90.00
_cell.angle_gamma   90.00
#
_symmetry.space_group_name_H-M   'P 1'
#
loop_
_entity.id
_entity.type
_entity.pdbx_description
1 polymer ?
#
loop_
_entity_poly.entity_id
_entity_poly.type
_entity_poly.pdbx_seq_one_letter_code
_entity_poly.pdbx_strand_id
1 'polypeptide(L)'
;MMGQRGGSTVLTEVPEMFGAEGFLMDRCINHDVFVKAEHMINGFKDYFISHNEVVYDNPSPGNKQGGITTLEDKSCGCVQKGGTAPIMDVIGYGDPVVTKGLNMLYGPGNDLVSATAMTAAGAHLILFSTGRGTPFSAPAPTPVSYTHLRAHETD
;
A
#
# COMPACT_ATOMS: atom_id res chain seq x y z
N MET A 1 14.76 6.48 -6.22
CA MET A 1 15.00 7.48 -7.28
C MET A 1 14.13 8.72 -7.16
N MET A 2 12.79 8.64 -6.97
CA MET A 2 11.95 9.85 -6.86
C MET A 2 12.28 10.67 -5.61
N GLY A 3 12.43 10.04 -4.45
CA GLY A 3 12.83 10.75 -3.22
C GLY A 3 14.18 11.46 -3.31
N GLN A 4 15.15 10.87 -4.00
CA GLN A 4 16.46 11.48 -4.24
C GLN A 4 16.40 12.74 -5.14
N ARG A 5 15.31 12.91 -5.88
CA ARG A 5 15.02 14.07 -6.73
C ARG A 5 14.07 15.07 -6.07
N GLY A 6 13.82 14.92 -4.77
CA GLY A 6 12.95 15.80 -4.00
C GLY A 6 11.45 15.52 -4.18
N GLY A 7 11.06 14.40 -4.79
CA GLY A 7 9.69 13.93 -4.88
C GLY A 7 9.23 13.21 -3.62
N SER A 8 7.90 13.09 -3.46
CA SER A 8 7.28 12.27 -2.43
C SER A 8 6.60 11.07 -3.07
N THR A 9 6.58 9.97 -2.35
CA THR A 9 5.84 8.75 -2.73
C THR A 9 4.95 8.34 -1.57
N VAL A 10 3.83 7.72 -1.89
CA VAL A 10 2.83 7.28 -0.91
C VAL A 10 2.60 5.79 -1.08
N LEU A 11 2.65 5.06 0.01
CA LEU A 11 2.26 3.66 0.11
C LEU A 11 0.98 3.59 0.93
N THR A 12 -0.04 2.91 0.40
CA THR A 12 -1.35 2.76 1.02
C THR A 12 -1.78 1.29 1.03
N GLU A 13 -3.05 1.01 1.33
CA GLU A 13 -3.59 -0.35 1.46
C GLU A 13 -2.93 -1.13 2.62
N VAL A 14 -2.83 -0.49 3.77
CA VAL A 14 -2.16 -1.02 4.96
C VAL A 14 -2.65 -2.42 5.36
N PRO A 15 -3.96 -2.74 5.34
CA PRO A 15 -4.45 -4.08 5.66
C PRO A 15 -3.89 -5.19 4.76
N GLU A 16 -3.53 -4.87 3.51
CA GLU A 16 -2.93 -5.83 2.58
C GLU A 16 -1.49 -6.23 2.97
N MET A 17 -0.89 -5.52 3.91
CA MET A 17 0.47 -5.74 4.40
C MET A 17 0.53 -6.48 5.74
N PHE A 18 -0.62 -6.82 6.32
CA PHE A 18 -0.67 -7.56 7.57
C PHE A 18 0.02 -8.92 7.43
N GLY A 19 0.86 -9.23 8.42
CA GLY A 19 1.75 -10.40 8.39
C GLY A 19 3.18 -10.06 7.90
N ALA A 20 3.39 -8.91 7.25
CA ALA A 20 4.70 -8.42 6.82
C ALA A 20 4.99 -6.98 7.32
N GLU A 21 4.20 -6.47 8.23
CA GLU A 21 4.33 -5.12 8.77
C GLU A 21 5.68 -4.83 9.41
N GLY A 22 6.35 -5.85 9.96
CA GLY A 22 7.69 -5.71 10.53
C GLY A 22 8.69 -5.14 9.53
N PHE A 23 8.64 -5.57 8.26
CA PHE A 23 9.52 -5.05 7.21
C PHE A 23 9.30 -3.57 6.89
N LEU A 24 8.11 -3.04 7.17
CA LEU A 24 7.84 -1.61 7.06
C LEU A 24 8.34 -0.87 8.30
N MET A 25 8.06 -1.39 9.47
CA MET A 25 8.41 -0.77 10.75
C MET A 25 9.93 -0.65 10.91
N ASP A 26 10.70 -1.65 10.47
CA ASP A 26 12.17 -1.64 10.46
C ASP A 26 12.76 -0.52 9.57
N ARG A 27 11.96 0.05 8.70
CA ARG A 27 12.35 1.12 7.76
C ARG A 27 11.94 2.51 8.21
N CYS A 28 11.28 2.66 9.35
CA CYS A 28 10.91 3.96 9.88
C CYS A 28 12.16 4.79 10.20
N ILE A 29 12.19 6.04 9.75
CA ILE A 29 13.37 6.91 9.84
C ILE A 29 13.76 7.21 11.30
N ASN A 30 12.80 7.17 12.21
CA ASN A 30 13.01 7.41 13.62
C ASN A 30 11.88 6.78 14.46
N HIS A 31 12.01 6.87 15.78
CA HIS A 31 11.05 6.31 16.73
C HIS A 31 9.65 6.92 16.64
N ASP A 32 9.54 8.21 16.37
CA ASP A 32 8.22 8.89 16.28
C ASP A 32 7.44 8.36 15.08
N VAL A 33 8.09 8.17 13.94
CA VAL A 33 7.48 7.56 12.74
C VAL A 33 7.13 6.10 12.99
N PHE A 34 7.98 5.37 13.71
CA PHE A 34 7.69 3.99 14.12
C PHE A 34 6.41 3.90 14.96
N VAL A 35 6.27 4.76 15.99
CA VAL A 35 5.07 4.80 16.84
C VAL A 35 3.82 5.17 16.03
N LYS A 36 3.92 6.13 15.11
CA LYS A 36 2.81 6.45 14.19
C LYS A 36 2.41 5.25 13.32
N ALA A 37 3.38 4.52 12.78
CA ALA A 37 3.14 3.32 11.98
C ALA A 37 2.47 2.21 12.80
N GLU A 38 2.96 1.97 14.02
CA GLU A 38 2.38 1.02 14.95
C GLU A 38 0.92 1.36 15.29
N HIS A 39 0.64 2.62 15.61
CA HIS A 39 -0.72 3.07 15.89
C HIS A 39 -1.64 2.92 14.68
N MET A 40 -1.16 3.21 13.48
CA MET A 40 -1.94 3.03 12.25
C MET A 40 -2.27 1.57 11.99
N ILE A 41 -1.28 0.69 12.09
CA ILE A 41 -1.44 -0.75 11.86
C ILE A 41 -2.40 -1.35 12.88
N ASN A 42 -2.18 -1.07 14.17
CA ASN A 42 -3.03 -1.56 15.24
C ASN A 42 -4.45 -0.98 15.16
N GLY A 43 -4.58 0.30 14.82
CA GLY A 43 -5.88 0.93 14.61
C GLY A 43 -6.72 0.25 13.53
N PHE A 44 -6.10 -0.21 12.43
CA PHE A 44 -6.80 -1.01 11.43
C PHE A 44 -7.21 -2.39 11.97
N LYS A 45 -6.32 -3.06 12.72
CA LYS A 45 -6.64 -4.36 13.34
C LYS A 45 -7.82 -4.23 14.31
N ASP A 46 -7.80 -3.20 15.15
CA ASP A 46 -8.89 -2.90 16.08
C ASP A 46 -10.21 -2.56 15.35
N TYR A 47 -10.11 -1.84 14.24
CA TYR A 47 -11.27 -1.57 13.39
C TYR A 47 -11.92 -2.87 12.88
N PHE A 48 -11.15 -3.80 12.32
CA PHE A 48 -11.67 -5.10 11.89
C PHE A 48 -12.31 -5.87 13.04
N ILE A 49 -11.63 -5.96 14.18
CA ILE A 49 -12.11 -6.66 15.37
C ILE A 49 -13.44 -6.05 15.86
N SER A 50 -13.54 -4.72 15.89
CA SER A 50 -14.75 -4.01 16.33
C SER A 50 -15.97 -4.25 15.43
N HIS A 51 -15.73 -4.65 14.17
CA HIS A 51 -16.78 -4.99 13.21
C HIS A 51 -16.99 -6.51 13.06
N ASN A 52 -16.36 -7.32 13.91
CA ASN A 52 -16.37 -8.78 13.86
C ASN A 52 -15.81 -9.36 12.55
N GLU A 53 -14.86 -8.64 11.93
CA GLU A 53 -14.17 -9.07 10.72
C GLU A 53 -12.83 -9.73 11.05
N VAL A 54 -12.40 -10.65 10.19
CA VAL A 54 -11.15 -11.39 10.37
C VAL A 54 -9.97 -10.53 9.90
N VAL A 55 -9.02 -10.26 10.80
CA VAL A 55 -7.87 -9.39 10.53
C VAL A 55 -6.98 -9.94 9.41
N TYR A 56 -6.78 -11.26 9.38
CA TYR A 56 -5.84 -11.93 8.46
C TYR A 56 -6.56 -12.74 7.36
N ASP A 57 -7.74 -12.33 6.95
CA ASP A 57 -8.47 -12.98 5.85
C ASP A 57 -7.96 -12.52 4.48
N ASN A 58 -6.73 -12.92 4.20
CA ASN A 58 -6.01 -12.66 2.95
C ASN A 58 -5.15 -13.89 2.62
N PRO A 59 -4.88 -14.21 1.35
CA PRO A 59 -5.37 -13.59 0.12
C PRO A 59 -6.83 -13.95 -0.22
N SER A 60 -7.46 -13.09 -1.04
CA SER A 60 -8.80 -13.34 -1.55
C SER A 60 -8.87 -14.61 -2.44
N PRO A 61 -10.06 -15.22 -2.64
CA PRO A 61 -10.20 -16.36 -3.53
C PRO A 61 -9.64 -16.11 -4.93
N GLY A 62 -9.79 -14.89 -5.47
CA GLY A 62 -9.24 -14.51 -6.76
C GLY A 62 -7.71 -14.46 -6.79
N ASN A 63 -7.08 -14.03 -5.72
CA ASN A 63 -5.62 -14.06 -5.59
C ASN A 63 -5.10 -15.49 -5.51
N LYS A 64 -5.78 -16.39 -4.75
CA LYS A 64 -5.44 -17.81 -4.64
C LYS A 64 -5.49 -18.50 -6.01
N GLN A 65 -6.53 -18.25 -6.79
CA GLN A 65 -6.64 -18.77 -8.17
C GLN A 65 -5.52 -18.24 -9.09
N GLY A 66 -5.03 -17.03 -8.82
CA GLY A 66 -3.92 -16.40 -9.55
C GLY A 66 -2.53 -16.83 -9.08
N GLY A 67 -2.43 -17.73 -8.08
CA GLY A 67 -1.17 -18.27 -7.60
C GLY A 67 -0.61 -17.63 -6.34
N ILE A 68 -1.25 -16.60 -5.78
CA ILE A 68 -0.90 -16.02 -4.46
C ILE A 68 -1.71 -16.82 -3.42
N THR A 69 -1.07 -17.77 -2.76
CA THR A 69 -1.78 -18.76 -1.95
C THR A 69 -1.64 -18.59 -0.46
N THR A 70 -0.64 -17.82 0.00
CA THR A 70 -0.37 -17.60 1.41
C THR A 70 -0.51 -16.13 1.80
N LEU A 71 -0.75 -15.87 3.08
CA LEU A 71 -0.78 -14.51 3.64
C LEU A 71 0.56 -13.80 3.39
N GLU A 72 1.65 -14.52 3.63
CA GLU A 72 3.01 -13.99 3.51
C GLU A 72 3.33 -13.57 2.06
N ASP A 73 2.97 -14.38 1.07
CA ASP A 73 3.16 -14.03 -0.34
C ASP A 73 2.43 -12.72 -0.69
N LYS A 74 1.18 -12.60 -0.22
CA LYS A 74 0.36 -11.42 -0.46
C LYS A 74 0.95 -10.18 0.23
N SER A 75 1.22 -10.28 1.53
CA SER A 75 1.66 -9.15 2.35
C SER A 75 3.08 -8.70 2.01
N CYS A 76 4.02 -9.62 1.79
CA CYS A 76 5.36 -9.28 1.32
C CYS A 76 5.33 -8.62 -0.06
N GLY A 77 4.50 -9.10 -0.98
CA GLY A 77 4.31 -8.47 -2.30
C GLY A 77 3.80 -7.03 -2.18
N CYS A 78 2.88 -6.76 -1.25
CA CYS A 78 2.37 -5.41 -1.00
C CYS A 78 3.43 -4.50 -0.38
N VAL A 79 4.22 -4.98 0.58
CA VAL A 79 5.34 -4.23 1.18
C VAL A 79 6.39 -3.86 0.14
N GLN A 80 6.66 -4.75 -0.82
CA GLN A 80 7.64 -4.52 -1.90
C GLN A 80 7.28 -3.34 -2.80
N LYS A 81 6.00 -2.96 -2.92
CA LYS A 81 5.58 -1.76 -3.67
C LYS A 81 6.25 -0.49 -3.17
N GLY A 82 6.56 -0.42 -1.87
CA GLY A 82 7.31 0.68 -1.25
C GLY A 82 8.82 0.67 -1.50
N GLY A 83 9.34 -0.34 -2.22
CA GLY A 83 10.79 -0.50 -2.46
C GLY A 83 11.57 -0.66 -1.16
N THR A 84 12.76 -0.07 -1.10
CA THR A 84 13.68 -0.13 0.05
C THR A 84 13.89 1.23 0.73
N ALA A 85 13.14 2.24 0.34
CA ALA A 85 13.28 3.58 0.92
C ALA A 85 12.85 3.60 2.39
N PRO A 86 13.50 4.43 3.24
CA PRO A 86 13.02 4.65 4.59
C PRO A 86 11.64 5.32 4.58
N ILE A 87 10.80 4.97 5.54
CA ILE A 87 9.50 5.61 5.76
C ILE A 87 9.76 6.91 6.50
N MET A 88 9.41 8.01 5.86
CA MET A 88 9.69 9.36 6.34
C MET A 88 8.56 9.91 7.21
N ASP A 89 7.32 9.50 6.95
CA ASP A 89 6.16 9.89 7.76
C ASP A 89 4.99 8.91 7.56
N VAL A 90 4.03 9.01 8.47
CA VAL A 90 2.76 8.29 8.44
C VAL A 90 1.66 9.32 8.55
N ILE A 91 0.76 9.34 7.56
CA ILE A 91 -0.30 10.34 7.42
C ILE A 91 -1.69 9.71 7.52
N GLY A 92 -2.63 10.47 8.05
CA GLY A 92 -4.02 10.07 8.19
C GLY A 92 -4.77 9.98 6.87
N TYR A 93 -5.99 9.49 6.91
CA TYR A 93 -6.85 9.35 5.74
C TYR A 93 -7.15 10.70 5.10
N GLY A 94 -6.67 10.90 3.88
CA GLY A 94 -6.86 12.15 3.14
C GLY A 94 -6.02 13.34 3.59
N ASP A 95 -5.15 13.17 4.58
CA ASP A 95 -4.21 14.21 4.99
C ASP A 95 -3.18 14.50 3.89
N PRO A 96 -2.78 15.76 3.71
CA PRO A 96 -1.83 16.12 2.66
C PRO A 96 -0.43 15.59 2.94
N VAL A 97 0.24 15.14 1.89
CA VAL A 97 1.66 14.77 1.96
C VAL A 97 2.52 16.02 2.04
N VAL A 98 3.16 16.24 3.18
CA VAL A 98 4.05 17.38 3.42
C VAL A 98 5.52 16.97 3.52
N THR A 99 5.78 15.71 3.88
CA THR A 99 7.13 15.17 4.05
C THR A 99 7.65 14.56 2.75
N LYS A 100 8.88 14.91 2.38
CA LYS A 100 9.52 14.34 1.18
C LYS A 100 10.01 12.93 1.45
N GLY A 101 9.93 12.09 0.42
CA GLY A 101 10.31 10.68 0.47
C GLY A 101 9.11 9.74 0.55
N LEU A 102 9.28 8.55 1.11
CA LEU A 102 8.22 7.57 1.24
C LEU A 102 7.37 7.86 2.47
N ASN A 103 6.06 8.01 2.25
CA ASN A 103 5.06 8.19 3.30
C ASN A 103 4.08 7.02 3.31
N MET A 104 3.67 6.57 4.48
CA MET A 104 2.56 5.65 4.62
C MET A 104 1.26 6.43 4.80
N LEU A 105 0.22 6.06 4.06
CA LEU A 105 -1.10 6.67 4.16
C LEU A 105 -2.09 5.68 4.77
N TYR A 106 -2.85 6.14 5.78
CA TYR A 106 -3.98 5.40 6.30
C TYR A 106 -5.02 5.20 5.19
N GLY A 107 -5.04 4.01 4.60
CA GLY A 107 -5.97 3.63 3.53
C GLY A 107 -6.29 2.15 3.57
N PRO A 108 -7.57 1.77 3.36
CA PRO A 108 -8.00 0.38 3.37
C PRO A 108 -7.51 -0.38 2.13
N GLY A 109 -7.68 -1.72 2.15
CA GLY A 109 -7.40 -2.59 0.99
C GLY A 109 -8.47 -2.52 -0.11
N ASN A 110 -9.16 -1.40 -0.25
CA ASN A 110 -10.15 -1.16 -1.30
C ASN A 110 -9.61 -0.15 -2.31
N ASP A 111 -9.45 -0.58 -3.56
CA ASP A 111 -8.82 0.18 -4.63
C ASP A 111 -9.40 1.59 -4.79
N LEU A 112 -10.73 1.70 -4.83
CA LEU A 112 -11.42 2.97 -5.03
C LEU A 112 -11.19 3.93 -3.86
N VAL A 113 -11.35 3.44 -2.64
CA VAL A 113 -11.21 4.24 -1.42
C VAL A 113 -9.76 4.68 -1.24
N SER A 114 -8.83 3.75 -1.43
CA SER A 114 -7.40 4.00 -1.29
C SER A 114 -6.87 5.00 -2.31
N ALA A 115 -7.26 4.85 -3.58
CA ALA A 115 -6.87 5.78 -4.64
C ALA A 115 -7.49 7.17 -4.45
N THR A 116 -8.72 7.24 -3.94
CA THR A 116 -9.35 8.51 -3.59
C THR A 116 -8.60 9.20 -2.44
N ALA A 117 -8.21 8.45 -1.42
CA ALA A 117 -7.41 8.97 -0.31
C ALA A 117 -6.04 9.48 -0.77
N MET A 118 -5.36 8.74 -1.66
CA MET A 118 -4.09 9.20 -2.25
C MET A 118 -4.27 10.49 -3.06
N THR A 119 -5.35 10.60 -3.82
CA THR A 119 -5.64 11.82 -4.59
C THR A 119 -5.89 13.01 -3.66
N ALA A 120 -6.66 12.80 -2.58
CA ALA A 120 -6.89 13.82 -1.56
C ALA A 120 -5.58 14.23 -0.85
N ALA A 121 -4.67 13.27 -0.63
CA ALA A 121 -3.35 13.53 -0.06
C ALA A 121 -2.39 14.28 -1.01
N GLY A 122 -2.80 14.54 -2.25
CA GLY A 122 -2.06 15.32 -3.24
C GLY A 122 -1.29 14.49 -4.27
N ALA A 123 -1.59 13.21 -4.43
CA ALA A 123 -0.97 12.39 -5.47
C ALA A 123 -1.40 12.87 -6.86
N HIS A 124 -0.42 13.17 -7.74
CA HIS A 124 -0.70 13.53 -9.14
C HIS A 124 -0.64 12.31 -10.06
N LEU A 125 -0.08 11.21 -9.60
CA LEU A 125 0.07 9.97 -10.35
C LEU A 125 -0.07 8.81 -9.39
N ILE A 126 -0.89 7.83 -9.74
CA ILE A 126 -1.09 6.60 -8.98
C ILE A 126 -0.57 5.44 -9.81
N LEU A 127 0.42 4.70 -9.29
CA LEU A 127 0.93 3.48 -9.91
C LEU A 127 0.12 2.30 -9.38
N PHE A 128 -0.69 1.70 -10.23
CA PHE A 128 -1.53 0.57 -9.88
C PHE A 128 -0.93 -0.72 -10.42
N SER A 129 -0.54 -1.63 -9.55
CA SER A 129 -0.04 -2.95 -9.96
C SER A 129 -1.08 -4.02 -9.70
N THR A 130 -1.33 -4.86 -10.69
CA THR A 130 -2.32 -5.94 -10.64
C THR A 130 -1.85 -7.16 -11.40
N GLY A 131 -2.31 -8.36 -10.98
CA GLY A 131 -2.02 -9.61 -11.68
C GLY A 131 -3.00 -9.92 -12.81
N ARG A 132 -4.24 -9.41 -12.74
CA ARG A 132 -5.32 -9.76 -13.67
C ARG A 132 -5.83 -8.59 -14.50
N GLY A 133 -5.41 -7.39 -14.16
CA GLY A 133 -5.99 -6.18 -14.68
C GLY A 133 -7.18 -5.69 -13.88
N THR A 134 -7.57 -4.45 -14.15
CA THR A 134 -8.71 -3.81 -13.54
C THR A 134 -9.29 -2.78 -14.50
N PRO A 135 -10.62 -2.63 -14.56
CA PRO A 135 -11.26 -1.51 -15.26
C PRO A 135 -11.23 -0.22 -14.42
N PHE A 136 -10.67 -0.28 -13.22
CA PHE A 136 -10.63 0.83 -12.28
C PHE A 136 -9.80 1.99 -12.80
N SER A 137 -10.29 3.20 -12.57
CA SER A 137 -9.58 4.47 -12.78
C SER A 137 -9.84 5.40 -11.61
N ALA A 138 -8.80 6.09 -11.14
CA ALA A 138 -8.89 7.08 -10.09
C ALA A 138 -9.02 8.50 -10.68
N PRO A 139 -9.38 9.51 -9.86
CA PRO A 139 -9.36 10.92 -10.28
C PRO A 139 -7.98 11.41 -10.73
N ALA A 140 -6.90 10.90 -10.12
CA ALA A 140 -5.54 11.12 -10.58
C ALA A 140 -5.18 10.13 -11.71
N PRO A 141 -4.31 10.49 -12.68
CA PRO A 141 -3.81 9.56 -13.68
C PRO A 141 -3.29 8.27 -13.06
N THR A 142 -3.84 7.14 -13.52
CA THR A 142 -3.58 5.82 -12.92
C THR A 142 -3.07 4.84 -13.98
N PRO A 143 -1.77 4.84 -14.31
CA PRO A 143 -1.20 3.79 -15.14
C PRO A 143 -1.26 2.44 -14.40
N VAL A 144 -1.81 1.44 -15.09
CA VAL A 144 -1.94 0.07 -14.58
C VAL A 144 -0.75 -0.75 -15.06
N SER A 145 -0.06 -1.40 -14.13
CA SER A 145 1.02 -2.32 -14.43
C SER A 145 0.60 -3.76 -14.10
N TYR A 146 0.76 -4.66 -15.05
CA TYR A 146 0.46 -6.08 -14.87
C TYR A 146 1.71 -6.82 -14.38
N THR A 147 1.66 -7.36 -13.17
CA THR A 147 2.82 -8.01 -12.54
C THR A 147 3.06 -9.44 -13.00
N HIS A 148 2.08 -10.07 -13.67
CA HIS A 148 2.14 -11.47 -14.14
C HIS A 148 2.07 -11.62 -15.66
N LEU A 149 1.99 -10.52 -16.40
CA LEU A 149 2.21 -10.63 -17.82
C LEU A 149 3.67 -10.99 -18.07
N ARG A 150 3.88 -12.06 -18.78
CA ARG A 150 5.22 -12.46 -19.20
C ARG A 150 5.85 -11.28 -19.93
N ALA A 151 6.99 -10.82 -19.45
CA ALA A 151 7.72 -9.68 -20.02
C ALA A 151 8.22 -9.94 -21.46
N HIS A 152 7.80 -11.02 -22.09
CA HIS A 152 8.27 -11.54 -23.38
C HIS A 152 7.15 -11.75 -24.42
N GLU A 153 5.94 -11.33 -24.16
CA GLU A 153 4.82 -11.45 -25.11
C GLU A 153 4.45 -10.09 -25.77
N THR A 154 5.40 -9.18 -25.87
CA THR A 154 5.30 -8.03 -26.76
C THR A 154 6.10 -8.34 -28.01
N ASP A 155 5.52 -9.08 -28.93
CA ASP A 155 5.91 -9.07 -30.33
C ASP A 155 5.23 -7.92 -31.06
#